data_3b85b3682eef88908bed57f53174d1e2
#
_entry.id   3b85b3682eef88908bed57f53174d1e2
#
_cell.length_a   1.000
_cell.length_b   1.000
_cell.length_c   1.000
_cell.angle_alpha   90.00
_cell.angle_beta   90.00
_cell.angle_gamma   90.00
#
_symmetry.space_group_name_H-M   'P 1'
#
loop_
_entity.id
_entity.type
_entity.pdbx_description
1 polymer ?
#
loop_
_entity_poly.entity_id
_entity_poly.type
_entity_poly.pdbx_seq_one_letter_code
_entity_poly.pdbx_strand_id
1 'polypeptide(L)'
;MKQNRRQSLGHVGEKIAAEWLERHGYRITDRNYRTPYGEIDIVAHQGDSIVLIEVKTRASTALGPPEISITPRKAEHMRHTAEYYYQQHPEESGDLRIDVITVQYQAKGEPIIDHFENAIQ
;
A
#
# COMPACT_ATOMS: atom_id res chain seq x y z
N MET A 1 -23.55 6.45 -6.87
CA MET A 1 -22.70 6.09 -8.00
C MET A 1 -22.16 4.68 -7.81
N LYS A 2 -22.34 3.85 -8.83
CA LYS A 2 -21.85 2.47 -8.74
C LYS A 2 -20.37 2.43 -9.08
N GLN A 3 -19.58 1.79 -8.22
CA GLN A 3 -18.20 1.47 -8.54
C GLN A 3 -18.17 0.35 -9.57
N ASN A 4 -17.22 0.38 -10.48
CA ASN A 4 -17.04 -0.76 -11.37
C ASN A 4 -16.38 -1.92 -10.58
N ARG A 5 -16.40 -3.12 -11.15
CA ARG A 5 -15.88 -4.32 -10.48
C ARG A 5 -14.41 -4.18 -10.06
N ARG A 6 -13.61 -3.53 -10.89
CA ARG A 6 -12.18 -3.34 -10.65
C ARG A 6 -11.94 -2.45 -9.43
N GLN A 7 -12.68 -1.35 -9.33
CA GLN A 7 -12.59 -0.45 -8.18
C GLN A 7 -13.03 -1.14 -6.90
N SER A 8 -14.09 -1.94 -6.97
CA SER A 8 -14.57 -2.68 -5.81
C SER A 8 -13.56 -3.69 -5.29
N LEU A 9 -12.89 -4.41 -6.21
CA LEU A 9 -11.83 -5.35 -5.83
C LEU A 9 -10.64 -4.62 -5.19
N GLY A 10 -10.27 -3.45 -5.71
CA GLY A 10 -9.21 -2.65 -5.13
C GLY A 10 -9.54 -2.18 -3.72
N HIS A 11 -10.75 -1.70 -3.50
CA HIS A 11 -11.18 -1.26 -2.17
C HIS A 11 -11.20 -2.41 -1.17
N VAL A 12 -11.66 -3.59 -1.58
CA VAL A 12 -11.64 -4.78 -0.73
C VAL A 12 -10.20 -5.19 -0.43
N GLY A 13 -9.33 -5.14 -1.44
CA GLY A 13 -7.91 -5.45 -1.27
C GLY A 13 -7.23 -4.54 -0.27
N GLU A 14 -7.53 -3.24 -0.30
CA GLU A 14 -6.99 -2.29 0.66
C GLU A 14 -7.44 -2.59 2.08
N LYS A 15 -8.71 -2.98 2.24
CA LYS A 15 -9.23 -3.37 3.55
C LYS A 15 -8.52 -4.64 4.07
N ILE A 16 -8.34 -5.62 3.21
CA ILE A 16 -7.63 -6.85 3.55
C ILE A 16 -6.19 -6.54 3.97
N ALA A 17 -5.51 -5.68 3.22
CA ALA A 17 -4.15 -5.28 3.53
C ALA A 17 -4.07 -4.55 4.87
N ALA A 18 -5.02 -3.64 5.15
CA ALA A 18 -5.05 -2.90 6.40
C ALA A 18 -5.24 -3.85 7.60
N GLU A 19 -6.17 -4.79 7.49
CA GLU A 19 -6.41 -5.78 8.55
C GLU A 19 -5.18 -6.67 8.77
N TRP A 20 -4.52 -7.06 7.69
CA TRP A 20 -3.29 -7.86 7.77
C TRP A 20 -2.19 -7.09 8.50
N LEU A 21 -2.02 -5.80 8.16
CA LEU A 21 -1.03 -4.94 8.79
C LEU A 21 -1.29 -4.79 10.29
N GLU A 22 -2.55 -4.57 10.66
CA GLU A 22 -2.91 -4.45 12.08
C GLU A 22 -2.56 -5.71 12.86
N ARG A 23 -2.82 -6.88 12.28
CA ARG A 23 -2.46 -8.15 12.91
C ARG A 23 -0.94 -8.34 13.04
N HIS A 24 -0.16 -7.60 12.25
CA HIS A 24 1.30 -7.70 12.25
C HIS A 24 1.97 -6.52 12.98
N GLY A 25 1.22 -5.81 13.81
CA GLY A 25 1.77 -4.79 14.68
C GLY A 25 1.86 -3.40 14.09
N TYR A 26 1.22 -3.16 12.96
CA TYR A 26 1.17 -1.83 12.35
C TYR A 26 -0.05 -1.07 12.85
N ARG A 27 0.12 0.22 13.11
CA ARG A 27 -0.98 1.10 13.48
C ARG A 27 -1.37 1.93 12.26
N ILE A 28 -2.57 1.73 11.76
CA ILE A 28 -3.06 2.48 10.59
C ILE A 28 -3.52 3.86 11.05
N THR A 29 -2.99 4.90 10.42
CA THR A 29 -3.35 6.28 10.75
C THR A 29 -4.17 6.96 9.67
N ASP A 30 -3.98 6.57 8.41
CA ASP A 30 -4.76 7.13 7.30
C ASP A 30 -4.96 6.09 6.22
N ARG A 31 -6.03 6.25 5.46
CA ARG A 31 -6.30 5.47 4.27
C ARG A 31 -6.67 6.43 3.15
N ASN A 32 -6.21 6.13 1.93
CA ASN A 32 -6.51 6.92 0.75
C ASN A 32 -6.12 8.40 0.94
N TYR A 33 -4.87 8.60 1.37
CA TYR A 33 -4.33 9.92 1.60
C TYR A 33 -3.97 10.57 0.27
N ARG A 34 -4.60 11.70 -0.04
CA ARG A 34 -4.43 12.37 -1.34
C ARG A 34 -3.32 13.40 -1.30
N THR A 35 -2.52 13.41 -2.35
CA THR A 35 -1.47 14.41 -2.57
C THR A 35 -1.54 14.91 -4.01
N PRO A 36 -0.87 16.04 -4.32
CA PRO A 36 -0.79 16.51 -5.72
C PRO A 36 -0.08 15.52 -6.66
N TYR A 37 0.68 14.58 -6.13
CA TYR A 37 1.45 13.62 -6.91
C TYR A 37 0.78 12.25 -7.01
N GLY A 38 -0.29 12.05 -6.30
CA GLY A 38 -1.00 10.78 -6.29
C GLY A 38 -1.56 10.47 -4.91
N GLU A 39 -2.07 9.26 -4.74
CA GLU A 39 -2.72 8.82 -3.53
C GLU A 39 -1.86 7.78 -2.82
N ILE A 40 -1.81 7.85 -1.49
CA ILE A 40 -1.20 6.82 -0.66
C ILE A 40 -2.34 5.93 -0.16
N ASP A 41 -2.30 4.64 -0.48
CA ASP A 41 -3.39 3.74 -0.12
C ASP A 41 -3.53 3.59 1.39
N ILE A 42 -2.42 3.38 2.09
CA ILE A 42 -2.41 3.22 3.54
C ILE A 42 -1.21 3.95 4.13
N VAL A 43 -1.45 4.70 5.20
CA VAL A 43 -0.38 5.26 6.04
C VAL A 43 -0.41 4.52 7.36
N ALA A 44 0.71 3.93 7.74
CA ALA A 44 0.83 3.16 8.96
C ALA A 44 2.08 3.54 9.74
N HIS A 45 2.09 3.17 11.01
CA HIS A 45 3.25 3.35 11.88
C HIS A 45 3.63 2.01 12.48
N GLN A 46 4.93 1.72 12.47
CA GLN A 46 5.49 0.55 13.14
C GLN A 46 6.66 1.04 13.99
N GLY A 47 6.50 1.02 15.31
CA GLY A 47 7.47 1.65 16.20
C GLY A 47 7.58 3.13 15.87
N ASP A 48 8.79 3.59 15.61
CA ASP A 48 9.04 4.99 15.23
C ASP A 48 9.02 5.22 13.71
N SER A 49 8.81 4.17 12.94
CA SER A 49 8.82 4.28 11.47
C SER A 49 7.45 4.66 10.93
N ILE A 50 7.44 5.57 9.96
CA ILE A 50 6.26 5.90 9.18
C ILE A 50 6.34 5.04 7.92
N VAL A 51 5.29 4.29 7.63
CA VAL A 51 5.26 3.37 6.50
C VAL A 51 4.14 3.76 5.56
N LEU A 52 4.50 4.15 4.34
CA LEU A 52 3.54 4.47 3.29
C LEU A 52 3.40 3.23 2.42
N ILE A 53 2.18 2.77 2.23
CA ILE A 53 1.94 1.46 1.63
C ILE A 53 1.09 1.60 0.38
N GLU A 54 1.59 1.06 -0.73
CA GLU A 54 0.80 0.89 -1.94
C GLU A 54 0.27 -0.53 -1.96
N VAL A 55 -1.03 -0.68 -2.21
CA VAL A 55 -1.68 -1.98 -2.28
C VAL A 55 -1.95 -2.32 -3.75
N LYS A 56 -1.46 -3.47 -4.17
CA LYS A 56 -1.71 -3.99 -5.52
C LYS A 56 -2.58 -5.23 -5.42
N THR A 57 -3.73 -5.16 -6.07
CA THR A 57 -4.69 -6.26 -6.07
C THR A 57 -4.62 -7.03 -7.38
N ARG A 58 -4.59 -8.33 -7.30
CA ARG A 58 -4.58 -9.23 -8.46
C ARG A 58 -5.75 -10.20 -8.33
N ALA A 59 -6.49 -10.37 -9.44
CA ALA A 59 -7.72 -11.14 -9.43
C ALA A 59 -7.53 -12.65 -9.60
N SER A 60 -6.31 -13.10 -9.94
CA SER A 60 -6.09 -14.49 -10.30
C SER A 60 -4.67 -14.92 -9.99
N THR A 61 -4.51 -16.21 -9.64
CA THR A 61 -3.21 -16.83 -9.39
C THR A 61 -2.64 -17.51 -10.62
N ALA A 62 -3.31 -17.39 -11.77
CA ALA A 62 -2.93 -18.10 -12.98
C ALA A 62 -1.51 -17.75 -13.47
N LEU A 63 -1.00 -16.60 -13.08
CA LEU A 63 0.33 -16.12 -13.50
C LEU A 63 1.46 -16.46 -12.53
N GLY A 64 1.17 -17.30 -11.53
CA GLY A 64 2.16 -17.68 -10.53
C GLY A 64 2.31 -16.68 -9.40
N PRO A 65 3.43 -16.76 -8.65
CA PRO A 65 3.64 -15.89 -7.49
C PRO A 65 3.67 -14.41 -7.87
N PRO A 66 3.21 -13.53 -6.97
CA PRO A 66 3.22 -12.11 -7.26
C PRO A 66 4.64 -11.56 -7.35
N GLU A 67 4.86 -10.73 -8.34
CA GLU A 67 6.07 -9.95 -8.47
C GLU A 67 5.70 -8.49 -8.48
N ILE A 68 6.53 -7.66 -7.88
CA ILE A 68 6.34 -6.23 -8.02
C ILE A 68 7.30 -5.73 -9.09
N SER A 69 6.73 -4.97 -10.03
CA SER A 69 7.50 -4.30 -11.06
C SER A 69 7.25 -2.81 -10.92
N ILE A 70 8.27 -2.08 -10.50
CA ILE A 70 8.16 -0.65 -10.27
C ILE A 70 9.07 0.06 -11.25
N THR A 71 8.46 0.80 -12.19
CA THR A 71 9.24 1.59 -13.14
C THR A 71 9.93 2.76 -12.44
N PRO A 72 11.02 3.29 -12.99
CA PRO A 72 11.67 4.47 -12.43
C PRO A 72 10.71 5.66 -12.27
N ARG A 73 9.81 5.83 -13.23
CA ARG A 73 8.81 6.90 -13.18
C ARG A 73 7.85 6.72 -12.00
N LYS A 74 7.38 5.50 -11.79
CA LYS A 74 6.49 5.18 -10.67
C LYS A 74 7.21 5.39 -9.34
N ALA A 75 8.45 4.94 -9.24
CA ALA A 75 9.26 5.12 -8.05
C ALA A 75 9.45 6.60 -7.72
N GLU A 76 9.72 7.42 -8.72
CA GLU A 76 9.87 8.86 -8.52
C GLU A 76 8.57 9.51 -8.03
N HIS A 77 7.44 9.12 -8.62
CA HIS A 77 6.13 9.59 -8.17
C HIS A 77 5.88 9.24 -6.70
N MET A 78 6.21 8.01 -6.32
CA MET A 78 6.01 7.56 -4.95
C MET A 78 6.93 8.29 -3.97
N ARG A 79 8.17 8.60 -4.37
CA ARG A 79 9.07 9.40 -3.54
C ARG A 79 8.53 10.82 -3.35
N HIS A 80 8.01 11.44 -4.40
CA HIS A 80 7.42 12.78 -4.30
C HIS A 80 6.19 12.78 -3.38
N THR A 81 5.37 11.73 -3.49
CA THR A 81 4.21 11.56 -2.62
C THR A 81 4.64 11.42 -1.16
N ALA A 82 5.70 10.66 -0.92
CA ALA A 82 6.24 10.46 0.43
C ALA A 82 6.80 11.76 1.01
N GLU A 83 7.54 12.51 0.20
CA GLU A 83 8.06 13.81 0.63
C GLU A 83 6.95 14.77 1.00
N TYR A 84 5.89 14.81 0.17
CA TYR A 84 4.73 15.64 0.44
C TYR A 84 4.10 15.29 1.78
N TYR A 85 3.90 13.99 2.03
CA TYR A 85 3.35 13.53 3.30
C TYR A 85 4.22 14.01 4.47
N TYR A 86 5.52 13.82 4.37
CA TYR A 86 6.44 14.18 5.44
C TYR A 86 6.43 15.68 5.71
N GLN A 87 6.37 16.50 4.65
CA GLN A 87 6.31 17.95 4.77
C GLN A 87 5.02 18.44 5.42
N GLN A 88 3.91 17.73 5.17
CA GLN A 88 2.62 18.08 5.74
C GLN A 88 2.47 17.62 7.19
N HIS A 89 3.41 16.84 7.69
CA HIS A 89 3.36 16.29 9.03
C HIS A 89 4.68 16.56 9.76
N PRO A 90 4.96 17.85 10.06
CA PRO A 90 6.23 18.22 10.70
C PRO A 90 6.40 17.65 12.11
N GLU A 91 5.33 17.19 12.73
CA GLU A 91 5.37 16.52 14.03
C GLU A 91 5.95 15.10 13.94
N GLU A 92 5.99 14.54 12.74
CA GLU A 92 6.56 13.22 12.54
C GLU A 92 8.07 13.33 12.44
N SER A 93 8.78 12.51 13.22
CA SER A 93 10.25 12.55 13.28
C SER A 93 10.89 11.20 13.02
N GLY A 94 10.09 10.17 12.74
CA GLY A 94 10.61 8.83 12.50
C GLY A 94 11.10 8.61 11.08
N ASP A 95 11.68 7.44 10.86
CA ASP A 95 12.09 7.03 9.53
C ASP A 95 10.88 6.88 8.63
N LEU A 96 11.06 7.18 7.35
CA LEU A 96 10.03 7.02 6.35
C LEU A 96 10.37 5.85 5.44
N ARG A 97 9.43 4.93 5.29
CA ARG A 97 9.61 3.75 4.46
C ARG A 97 8.43 3.61 3.49
N ILE A 98 8.70 3.16 2.28
CA ILE A 98 7.66 2.93 1.28
C ILE A 98 7.60 1.44 1.00
N ASP A 99 6.46 0.84 1.33
CA ASP A 99 6.23 -0.59 1.17
C ASP A 99 5.17 -0.84 0.10
N VAL A 100 5.16 -2.07 -0.42
CA VAL A 100 4.11 -2.54 -1.32
C VAL A 100 3.52 -3.80 -0.72
N ILE A 101 2.21 -3.91 -0.71
CA ILE A 101 1.50 -5.13 -0.36
C ILE A 101 0.73 -5.59 -1.58
N THR A 102 0.88 -6.86 -1.94
CA THR A 102 0.07 -7.47 -2.98
C THR A 102 -0.99 -8.34 -2.34
N VAL A 103 -2.22 -8.21 -2.83
CA VAL A 103 -3.36 -9.03 -2.40
C VAL A 103 -3.81 -9.80 -3.63
N GLN A 104 -3.58 -11.09 -3.63
CA GLN A 104 -3.88 -11.94 -4.77
C GLN A 104 -5.05 -12.85 -4.44
N TYR A 105 -6.17 -12.62 -5.12
CA TYR A 105 -7.35 -13.45 -4.93
C TYR A 105 -7.16 -14.81 -5.57
N GLN A 106 -7.78 -15.83 -4.98
CA GLN A 106 -7.77 -17.19 -5.48
C GLN A 106 -9.20 -17.60 -5.82
N ALA A 107 -9.33 -18.58 -6.71
CA ALA A 107 -10.63 -19.16 -7.02
C ALA A 107 -11.24 -19.83 -5.78
N LYS A 108 -10.41 -20.39 -4.93
CA LYS A 108 -10.81 -20.98 -3.64
C LYS A 108 -9.83 -20.59 -2.56
N GLY A 109 -10.33 -20.37 -1.36
CA GLY A 109 -9.52 -20.08 -0.20
C GLY A 109 -9.24 -18.60 -0.01
N GLU A 110 -8.44 -18.31 0.98
CA GLU A 110 -8.10 -16.95 1.37
C GLU A 110 -7.18 -16.28 0.35
N PRO A 111 -7.24 -14.94 0.23
CA PRO A 111 -6.29 -14.23 -0.60
C PRO A 111 -4.85 -14.45 -0.12
N ILE A 112 -3.93 -14.48 -1.06
CA ILE A 112 -2.51 -14.56 -0.75
C ILE A 112 -1.98 -13.14 -0.59
N ILE A 113 -1.36 -12.86 0.55
CA ILE A 113 -0.83 -11.54 0.86
C ILE A 113 0.68 -11.61 0.92
N ASP A 114 1.35 -10.76 0.15
CA ASP A 114 2.80 -10.60 0.21
C ASP A 114 3.14 -9.15 0.55
N HIS A 115 4.12 -8.98 1.42
CA HIS A 115 4.53 -7.66 1.89
C HIS A 115 5.98 -7.42 1.49
N PHE A 116 6.22 -6.43 0.67
CA PHE A 116 7.54 -6.03 0.20
C PHE A 116 7.96 -4.77 0.95
N GLU A 117 8.76 -4.97 1.98
CA GLU A 117 9.22 -3.86 2.81
C GLU A 117 10.29 -3.05 2.10
N ASN A 118 10.23 -1.73 2.28
CA ASN A 118 11.19 -0.80 1.70
C ASN A 118 11.38 -1.03 0.20
N ALA A 119 10.26 -1.20 -0.49
CA ALA A 119 10.24 -1.52 -1.92
C ALA A 119 10.77 -0.39 -2.79
N ILE A 120 10.76 0.83 -2.28
CA ILE A 120 11.28 2.02 -2.98
C ILE A 120 12.19 2.76 -2.02
N GLN A 121 13.44 2.88 -2.41
CA GLN A 121 14.45 3.53 -1.59
C GLN A 121 14.74 4.94 -2.03
#